data_b16a51cea77d40e29147845e98ebbb55
#
_entry.id   b16a51cea77d40e29147845e98ebbb55
#
_cell.length_a   1.000
_cell.length_b   1.000
_cell.length_c   1.000
_cell.angle_alpha   90.00
_cell.angle_beta   90.00
_cell.angle_gamma   90.00
#
_symmetry.space_group_name_H-M   'P 1'
#
loop_
_entity.id
_entity.type
_entity.pdbx_description
1 polymer ?
#
loop_
_entity_poly.entity_id
_entity_poly.type
_entity_poly.pdbx_seq_one_letter_code
_entity_poly.pdbx_strand_id
1 'polypeptide(L)'
;AIGDVVKKQSIPIVVDPVMVSSAGDKLLQDDAIQAYKDCLFPYSTIITPNRREADLLLGKSLTKDNMKEYIPELSKWGNCVIVKSIEDGDYLIDVFYNPISKCFKLYKKARIQTKNVNGTGDTFASSIATYLARGYDMNTAVDKAENFIYNAILYGSNVKFGSGYGPVYPFYENLSNFLKEDIQYAAAIQVEQYIL
;
A
#
# COMPACT_ATOMS: atom_id res chain seq x y z
N ALA A 1 -16.02 -17.98 -6.32
CA ALA A 1 -16.79 -17.59 -5.13
C ALA A 1 -16.65 -16.10 -4.80
N ILE A 2 -15.47 -15.58 -4.34
CA ILE A 2 -15.33 -14.15 -4.00
C ILE A 2 -15.56 -13.25 -5.22
N GLY A 3 -14.94 -13.55 -6.36
CA GLY A 3 -15.11 -12.79 -7.60
C GLY A 3 -16.58 -12.69 -8.07
N ASP A 4 -17.39 -13.71 -7.80
CA ASP A 4 -18.82 -13.69 -8.15
C ASP A 4 -19.65 -12.75 -7.29
N VAL A 5 -19.18 -12.46 -6.09
CA VAL A 5 -19.79 -11.46 -5.21
C VAL A 5 -19.32 -10.07 -5.63
N VAL A 6 -18.01 -9.90 -5.78
CA VAL A 6 -17.34 -8.63 -6.05
C VAL A 6 -17.83 -7.99 -7.35
N LYS A 7 -17.97 -8.77 -8.42
CA LYS A 7 -18.45 -8.27 -9.73
C LYS A 7 -19.88 -7.70 -9.73
N LYS A 8 -20.65 -7.99 -8.69
CA LYS A 8 -22.04 -7.51 -8.54
C LYS A 8 -22.14 -6.25 -7.68
N GLN A 9 -21.02 -5.77 -7.14
CA GLN A 9 -21.00 -4.61 -6.26
C GLN A 9 -20.78 -3.32 -7.05
N SER A 10 -21.43 -2.26 -6.59
CA SER A 10 -21.24 -0.89 -7.10
C SER A 10 -20.41 -0.01 -6.16
N ILE A 11 -19.82 -0.59 -5.11
CA ILE A 11 -18.98 0.10 -4.14
C ILE A 11 -17.51 0.02 -4.55
N PRO A 12 -16.67 0.95 -4.11
CA PRO A 12 -15.22 0.85 -4.30
C PRO A 12 -14.65 -0.41 -3.66
N ILE A 13 -13.78 -1.10 -4.41
CA ILE A 13 -13.16 -2.35 -3.99
C ILE A 13 -11.65 -2.17 -3.97
N VAL A 14 -11.05 -2.36 -2.79
CA VAL A 14 -9.62 -2.34 -2.57
C VAL A 14 -9.13 -3.78 -2.47
N VAL A 15 -8.15 -4.16 -3.28
CA VAL A 15 -7.58 -5.52 -3.27
C VAL A 15 -6.10 -5.43 -2.87
N ASP A 16 -5.77 -5.96 -1.70
CA ASP A 16 -4.37 -6.20 -1.29
C ASP A 16 -3.99 -7.63 -1.71
N PRO A 17 -3.13 -7.79 -2.74
CA PRO A 17 -2.84 -9.10 -3.30
C PRO A 17 -1.73 -9.78 -2.51
N VAL A 18 -2.01 -10.25 -1.30
CA VAL A 18 -1.04 -10.91 -0.43
C VAL A 18 -0.58 -12.23 -1.06
N MET A 19 0.63 -12.24 -1.63
CA MET A 19 1.21 -13.39 -2.33
C MET A 19 2.54 -13.84 -1.74
N VAL A 20 3.20 -12.97 -0.97
CA VAL A 20 4.55 -13.20 -0.43
C VAL A 20 4.56 -12.84 1.04
N SER A 21 5.17 -13.71 1.87
CA SER A 21 5.38 -13.42 3.29
C SER A 21 6.38 -12.27 3.49
N SER A 22 6.41 -11.69 4.70
CA SER A 22 7.43 -10.71 5.08
C SER A 22 8.86 -11.28 4.97
N ALA A 23 9.02 -12.61 5.11
CA ALA A 23 10.29 -13.32 4.93
C ALA A 23 10.66 -13.54 3.45
N GLY A 24 9.73 -13.33 2.53
CA GLY A 24 9.93 -13.53 1.09
C GLY A 24 9.45 -14.87 0.55
N ASP A 25 8.81 -15.69 1.39
CA ASP A 25 8.27 -16.98 0.95
C ASP A 25 7.00 -16.77 0.13
N LYS A 26 6.87 -17.52 -0.96
CA LYS A 26 5.66 -17.52 -1.77
C LYS A 26 4.52 -18.20 -1.00
N LEU A 27 3.45 -17.46 -0.75
CA LEU A 27 2.27 -17.91 0.01
C LEU A 27 1.21 -18.55 -0.88
N LEU A 28 1.18 -18.18 -2.16
CA LEU A 28 0.16 -18.64 -3.12
C LEU A 28 0.79 -19.44 -4.27
N GLN A 29 0.07 -20.43 -4.73
CA GLN A 29 0.38 -21.16 -5.97
C GLN A 29 0.06 -20.30 -7.19
N ASP A 30 0.59 -20.68 -8.36
CA ASP A 30 0.43 -19.88 -9.59
C ASP A 30 -1.03 -19.77 -10.07
N ASP A 31 -1.81 -20.80 -9.87
CA ASP A 31 -3.25 -20.82 -10.17
C ASP A 31 -4.03 -19.82 -9.31
N ALA A 32 -3.66 -19.65 -8.04
CA ALA A 32 -4.26 -18.65 -7.15
C ALA A 32 -3.87 -17.23 -7.58
N ILE A 33 -2.62 -17.00 -8.01
CA ILE A 33 -2.19 -15.71 -8.59
C ILE A 33 -2.97 -15.41 -9.86
N GLN A 34 -3.17 -16.41 -10.72
CA GLN A 34 -3.99 -16.24 -11.91
C GLN A 34 -5.45 -15.92 -11.56
N ALA A 35 -6.01 -16.56 -10.53
CA ALA A 35 -7.35 -16.25 -10.05
C ALA A 35 -7.51 -14.79 -9.57
N TYR A 36 -6.50 -14.18 -8.97
CA TYR A 36 -6.51 -12.74 -8.67
C TYR A 36 -6.65 -11.91 -9.96
N LYS A 37 -5.84 -12.24 -10.98
CA LYS A 37 -5.83 -11.52 -12.26
C LYS A 37 -7.16 -11.65 -13.02
N ASP A 38 -7.81 -12.81 -12.95
CA ASP A 38 -9.01 -13.10 -13.74
C ASP A 38 -10.30 -12.78 -13.00
N CYS A 39 -10.32 -12.92 -11.64
CA CYS A 39 -11.56 -12.89 -10.89
C CYS A 39 -11.68 -11.72 -9.90
N LEU A 40 -10.60 -11.00 -9.60
CA LEU A 40 -10.63 -9.90 -8.63
C LEU A 40 -10.18 -8.57 -9.23
N PHE A 41 -9.01 -8.53 -9.90
CA PHE A 41 -8.48 -7.27 -10.43
C PHE A 41 -9.40 -6.57 -11.44
N PRO A 42 -10.14 -7.28 -12.33
CA PRO A 42 -11.08 -6.62 -13.23
C PRO A 42 -12.21 -5.85 -12.54
N TYR A 43 -12.47 -6.16 -11.28
CA TYR A 43 -13.53 -5.53 -10.47
C TYR A 43 -13.00 -4.64 -9.35
N SER A 44 -11.68 -4.54 -9.22
CA SER A 44 -11.06 -3.69 -8.20
C SER A 44 -11.05 -2.22 -8.64
N THR A 45 -11.27 -1.33 -7.68
CA THR A 45 -11.07 0.11 -7.88
C THR A 45 -9.58 0.45 -7.77
N ILE A 46 -8.88 -0.24 -6.87
CA ILE A 46 -7.43 -0.11 -6.66
C ILE A 46 -6.85 -1.44 -6.19
N ILE A 47 -5.65 -1.75 -6.65
CA ILE A 47 -4.82 -2.84 -6.12
C ILE A 47 -3.60 -2.25 -5.40
N THR A 48 -3.14 -2.92 -4.32
CA THR A 48 -2.11 -2.39 -3.42
C THR A 48 -0.91 -3.34 -3.25
N PRO A 49 -0.31 -3.88 -4.32
CA PRO A 49 0.82 -4.79 -4.19
C PRO A 49 2.03 -4.11 -3.56
N ASN A 50 2.81 -4.84 -2.76
CA ASN A 50 4.16 -4.44 -2.44
C ASN A 50 5.09 -4.72 -3.65
N ARG A 51 6.35 -4.22 -3.59
CA ARG A 51 7.31 -4.40 -4.70
C ARG A 51 7.50 -5.86 -5.10
N ARG A 52 7.59 -6.79 -4.13
CA ARG A 52 7.80 -8.22 -4.44
C ARG A 52 6.56 -8.84 -5.10
N GLU A 53 5.39 -8.46 -4.67
CA GLU A 53 4.12 -8.87 -5.29
C GLU A 53 3.97 -8.27 -6.69
N ALA A 54 4.37 -7.01 -6.88
CA ALA A 54 4.42 -6.39 -8.20
C ALA A 54 5.39 -7.12 -9.14
N ASP A 55 6.56 -7.54 -8.65
CA ASP A 55 7.51 -8.36 -9.42
C ASP A 55 6.87 -9.67 -9.91
N LEU A 56 6.12 -10.37 -9.03
CA LEU A 56 5.42 -11.60 -9.39
C LEU A 56 4.28 -11.36 -10.41
N LEU A 57 3.55 -10.27 -10.25
CA LEU A 57 2.45 -9.92 -11.14
C LEU A 57 2.93 -9.55 -12.53
N LEU A 58 4.06 -8.85 -12.62
CA LEU A 58 4.70 -8.40 -13.86
C LEU A 58 5.56 -9.47 -14.53
N GLY A 59 6.08 -10.43 -13.76
CA GLY A 59 7.14 -11.33 -14.22
C GLY A 59 8.47 -10.62 -14.48
N LYS A 60 8.67 -9.44 -13.88
CA LYS A 60 9.82 -8.55 -14.07
C LYS A 60 10.21 -7.94 -12.73
N SER A 61 11.49 -7.63 -12.55
CA SER A 61 11.96 -6.93 -11.34
C SER A 61 11.68 -5.45 -11.44
N LEU A 62 10.91 -4.93 -10.50
CA LEU A 62 10.55 -3.53 -10.40
C LEU A 62 11.58 -2.77 -9.56
N THR A 63 12.07 -1.68 -10.10
CA THR A 63 13.05 -0.79 -9.47
C THR A 63 12.60 0.66 -9.59
N LYS A 64 13.28 1.54 -8.88
CA LYS A 64 13.07 2.99 -9.00
C LYS A 64 13.21 3.49 -10.46
N ASP A 65 14.15 2.91 -11.22
CA ASP A 65 14.48 3.41 -12.56
C ASP A 65 13.45 3.00 -13.63
N ASN A 66 12.79 1.84 -13.44
CA ASN A 66 11.81 1.30 -14.40
C ASN A 66 10.35 1.37 -13.95
N MET A 67 10.07 1.91 -12.75
CA MET A 67 8.72 1.92 -12.19
C MET A 67 7.70 2.66 -13.07
N LYS A 68 8.10 3.74 -13.74
CA LYS A 68 7.19 4.50 -14.61
C LYS A 68 6.80 3.74 -15.87
N GLU A 69 7.66 2.84 -16.34
CA GLU A 69 7.39 1.98 -17.48
C GLU A 69 6.49 0.80 -17.10
N TYR A 70 6.77 0.14 -15.96
CA TYR A 70 6.13 -1.14 -15.64
C TYR A 70 4.87 -1.03 -14.80
N ILE A 71 4.74 -0.03 -13.91
CA ILE A 71 3.54 0.10 -13.07
C ILE A 71 2.25 0.23 -13.89
N PRO A 72 2.20 0.95 -15.04
CA PRO A 72 1.00 0.98 -15.88
C PRO A 72 0.52 -0.39 -16.36
N GLU A 73 1.42 -1.38 -16.52
CA GLU A 73 1.03 -2.74 -16.90
C GLU A 73 0.13 -3.42 -15.84
N LEU A 74 0.25 -3.00 -14.55
CA LEU A 74 -0.61 -3.48 -13.47
C LEU A 74 -2.02 -2.88 -13.49
N SER A 75 -2.22 -1.82 -14.26
CA SER A 75 -3.53 -1.16 -14.45
C SER A 75 -4.28 -1.59 -15.70
N LYS A 76 -3.88 -2.68 -16.32
CA LYS A 76 -4.47 -3.14 -17.59
C LYS A 76 -5.98 -3.45 -17.51
N TRP A 77 -6.51 -3.59 -16.30
CA TRP A 77 -7.95 -3.77 -16.04
C TRP A 77 -8.70 -2.45 -15.81
N GLY A 78 -8.01 -1.29 -15.89
CA GLY A 78 -8.61 0.04 -15.64
C GLY A 78 -8.62 0.47 -14.18
N ASN A 79 -8.10 -0.36 -13.28
CA ASN A 79 -7.99 -0.06 -11.86
C ASN A 79 -6.80 0.86 -11.55
N CYS A 80 -6.91 1.66 -10.48
CA CYS A 80 -5.74 2.34 -9.91
C CYS A 80 -4.78 1.31 -9.28
N VAL A 81 -3.52 1.68 -9.18
CA VAL A 81 -2.49 0.84 -8.56
C VAL A 81 -1.67 1.68 -7.58
N ILE A 82 -1.34 1.13 -6.42
CA ILE A 82 -0.26 1.64 -5.59
C ILE A 82 0.72 0.52 -5.30
N VAL A 83 1.95 0.68 -5.78
CA VAL A 83 3.04 -0.26 -5.48
C VAL A 83 3.82 0.26 -4.29
N LYS A 84 3.89 -0.54 -3.23
CA LYS A 84 4.50 -0.20 -1.95
C LYS A 84 5.95 -0.63 -1.88
N SER A 85 6.77 0.14 -1.15
CA SER A 85 8.11 -0.23 -0.68
C SER A 85 9.15 -0.49 -1.79
N ILE A 86 9.17 0.34 -2.81
CA ILE A 86 10.29 0.40 -3.77
C ILE A 86 11.48 1.05 -3.07
N GLU A 87 12.63 0.38 -3.10
CA GLU A 87 13.82 0.84 -2.36
C GLU A 87 14.57 1.95 -3.10
N ASP A 88 14.99 2.98 -2.35
CA ASP A 88 15.83 4.11 -2.82
C ASP A 88 16.82 4.51 -1.72
N GLY A 89 17.86 3.71 -1.51
CA GLY A 89 18.82 3.90 -0.42
C GLY A 89 18.17 3.79 0.96
N ASP A 90 18.27 4.86 1.75
CA ASP A 90 17.64 4.95 3.08
C ASP A 90 16.15 5.29 3.04
N TYR A 91 15.57 5.38 1.85
CA TYR A 91 14.18 5.72 1.63
C TYR A 91 13.41 4.55 1.04
N LEU A 92 12.11 4.58 1.24
CA LEU A 92 11.12 3.78 0.54
C LEU A 92 10.23 4.69 -0.27
N ILE A 93 9.89 4.26 -1.49
CA ILE A 93 8.97 4.97 -2.37
C ILE A 93 7.74 4.09 -2.56
N ASP A 94 6.57 4.63 -2.24
CA ASP A 94 5.31 4.07 -2.68
C ASP A 94 4.82 4.86 -3.91
N VAL A 95 4.39 4.15 -4.94
CA VAL A 95 4.04 4.76 -6.23
C VAL A 95 2.60 4.49 -6.55
N PHE A 96 1.79 5.53 -6.51
CA PHE A 96 0.41 5.51 -6.96
C PHE A 96 0.33 5.86 -8.44
N TYR A 97 -0.47 5.10 -9.19
CA TYR A 97 -0.78 5.35 -10.59
C TYR A 97 -2.29 5.30 -10.83
N ASN A 98 -2.81 6.35 -11.47
CA ASN A 98 -4.19 6.42 -11.92
C ASN A 98 -4.23 6.33 -13.45
N PRO A 99 -4.79 5.25 -14.02
CA PRO A 99 -4.79 5.03 -15.47
C PRO A 99 -5.71 6.00 -16.24
N ILE A 100 -6.72 6.56 -15.57
CA ILE A 100 -7.65 7.51 -16.23
C ILE A 100 -6.96 8.83 -16.50
N SER A 101 -6.30 9.40 -15.49
CA SER A 101 -5.55 10.67 -15.61
C SER A 101 -4.12 10.48 -16.11
N LYS A 102 -3.64 9.23 -16.21
CA LYS A 102 -2.24 8.87 -16.47
C LYS A 102 -1.27 9.55 -15.52
N CYS A 103 -1.70 9.79 -14.29
CA CYS A 103 -0.95 10.53 -13.28
C CYS A 103 -0.22 9.54 -12.36
N PHE A 104 1.07 9.83 -12.13
CA PHE A 104 1.87 9.20 -11.09
C PHE A 104 1.97 10.12 -9.89
N LYS A 105 1.90 9.54 -8.69
CA LYS A 105 2.18 10.22 -7.44
C LYS A 105 3.13 9.35 -6.61
N LEU A 106 4.27 9.92 -6.22
CA LEU A 106 5.32 9.24 -5.49
C LEU A 106 5.32 9.72 -4.03
N TYR A 107 5.32 8.78 -3.10
CA TYR A 107 5.41 9.02 -1.67
C TYR A 107 6.77 8.52 -1.18
N LYS A 108 7.74 9.41 -1.11
CA LYS A 108 9.09 9.09 -0.63
C LYS A 108 9.15 9.29 0.88
N LYS A 109 9.50 8.22 1.58
CA LYS A 109 9.52 8.14 3.05
C LYS A 109 10.87 7.65 3.55
N ALA A 110 11.40 8.24 4.61
CA ALA A 110 12.56 7.67 5.30
C ALA A 110 12.20 6.29 5.87
N ARG A 111 13.10 5.33 5.74
CA ARG A 111 12.91 3.99 6.30
C ARG A 111 12.93 4.05 7.82
N ILE A 112 11.86 3.65 8.47
CA ILE A 112 11.79 3.52 9.92
C ILE A 112 12.44 2.18 10.30
N GLN A 113 13.48 2.23 11.13
CA GLN A 113 14.19 1.04 11.61
C GLN A 113 13.39 0.40 12.74
N THR A 114 12.55 -0.58 12.41
CA THR A 114 11.72 -1.28 13.39
C THR A 114 11.44 -2.70 12.95
N LYS A 115 11.12 -3.57 13.94
CA LYS A 115 10.57 -4.91 13.72
C LYS A 115 9.03 -4.91 13.76
N ASN A 116 8.40 -3.80 14.13
CA ASN A 116 6.95 -3.69 14.31
C ASN A 116 6.28 -3.30 13.00
N VAL A 117 6.22 -4.26 12.08
CA VAL A 117 5.69 -4.07 10.70
C VAL A 117 4.55 -5.02 10.34
N ASN A 118 4.18 -5.95 11.24
CA ASN A 118 3.07 -6.87 10.97
C ASN A 118 1.75 -6.10 10.84
N GLY A 119 0.96 -6.42 9.82
CA GLY A 119 -0.31 -5.77 9.54
C GLY A 119 -0.18 -4.42 8.82
N THR A 120 1.02 -4.03 8.35
CA THR A 120 1.20 -2.79 7.57
C THR A 120 0.33 -2.78 6.31
N GLY A 121 0.36 -3.87 5.51
CA GLY A 121 -0.44 -3.99 4.29
C GLY A 121 -1.93 -3.94 4.57
N ASP A 122 -2.39 -4.75 5.52
CA ASP A 122 -3.80 -4.82 5.92
C ASP A 122 -4.32 -3.46 6.40
N THR A 123 -3.55 -2.78 7.26
CA THR A 123 -3.90 -1.45 7.78
C THR A 123 -3.94 -0.41 6.66
N PHE A 124 -3.00 -0.45 5.72
CA PHE A 124 -2.96 0.47 4.59
C PHE A 124 -4.16 0.29 3.65
N ALA A 125 -4.42 -0.94 3.20
CA ALA A 125 -5.54 -1.25 2.32
C ALA A 125 -6.89 -0.91 2.98
N SER A 126 -7.04 -1.25 4.26
CA SER A 126 -8.25 -0.92 5.05
C SER A 126 -8.44 0.58 5.22
N SER A 127 -7.36 1.36 5.37
CA SER A 127 -7.46 2.83 5.44
C SER A 127 -7.94 3.42 4.11
N ILE A 128 -7.39 2.97 2.97
CA ILE A 128 -7.88 3.42 1.64
C ILE A 128 -9.37 3.12 1.51
N ALA A 129 -9.79 1.88 1.82
CA ALA A 129 -11.19 1.48 1.75
C ALA A 129 -12.09 2.35 2.64
N THR A 130 -11.63 2.66 3.86
CA THR A 130 -12.34 3.51 4.82
C THR A 130 -12.50 4.94 4.28
N TYR A 131 -11.44 5.54 3.73
CA TYR A 131 -11.54 6.90 3.19
C TYR A 131 -12.42 6.96 1.94
N LEU A 132 -12.36 5.96 1.06
CA LEU A 132 -13.29 5.85 -0.08
C LEU A 132 -14.74 5.70 0.38
N ALA A 133 -15.01 4.86 1.39
CA ALA A 133 -16.34 4.69 1.96
C ALA A 133 -16.88 5.98 2.61
N ARG A 134 -16.00 6.87 3.08
CA ARG A 134 -16.35 8.20 3.62
C ARG A 134 -16.56 9.25 2.52
N GLY A 135 -16.47 8.88 1.24
CA GLY A 135 -16.73 9.76 0.10
C GLY A 135 -15.53 10.60 -0.37
N TYR A 136 -14.32 10.31 0.11
CA TYR A 136 -13.11 10.96 -0.43
C TYR A 136 -12.82 10.41 -1.83
N ASP A 137 -12.30 11.28 -2.70
CA ASP A 137 -11.76 10.86 -4.01
C ASP A 137 -10.52 9.96 -3.82
N MET A 138 -10.15 9.25 -4.89
CA MET A 138 -9.06 8.28 -4.86
C MET A 138 -7.72 8.88 -4.44
N ASN A 139 -7.35 10.06 -4.98
CA ASN A 139 -6.09 10.71 -4.64
C ASN A 139 -6.04 11.08 -3.16
N THR A 140 -7.10 11.70 -2.65
CA THR A 140 -7.23 12.08 -1.24
C THR A 140 -7.26 10.87 -0.32
N ALA A 141 -7.94 9.78 -0.72
CA ALA A 141 -7.99 8.55 0.06
C ALA A 141 -6.59 7.92 0.21
N VAL A 142 -5.81 7.88 -0.89
CA VAL A 142 -4.43 7.38 -0.87
C VAL A 142 -3.53 8.29 -0.03
N ASP A 143 -3.61 9.63 -0.17
CA ASP A 143 -2.82 10.58 0.64
C ASP A 143 -3.04 10.38 2.13
N LYS A 144 -4.29 10.24 2.53
CA LYS A 144 -4.65 10.04 3.93
C LYS A 144 -4.16 8.68 4.45
N ALA A 145 -4.28 7.63 3.65
CA ALA A 145 -3.81 6.30 3.99
C ALA A 145 -2.29 6.24 4.13
N GLU A 146 -1.54 6.93 3.25
CA GLU A 146 -0.10 7.06 3.32
C GLU A 146 0.37 7.72 4.62
N ASN A 147 -0.26 8.84 4.98
CA ASN A 147 0.03 9.51 6.24
C ASN A 147 -0.34 8.63 7.45
N PHE A 148 -1.49 7.97 7.40
CA PHE A 148 -1.97 7.12 8.47
C PHE A 148 -1.02 5.95 8.73
N ILE A 149 -0.64 5.20 7.68
CA ILE A 149 0.23 4.04 7.87
C ILE A 149 1.65 4.42 8.29
N TYR A 150 2.20 5.52 7.76
CA TYR A 150 3.51 5.99 8.16
C TYR A 150 3.55 6.31 9.66
N ASN A 151 2.56 7.02 10.17
CA ASN A 151 2.43 7.33 11.59
C ASN A 151 2.20 6.06 12.42
N ALA A 152 1.38 5.11 11.96
CA ALA A 152 1.17 3.85 12.66
C ALA A 152 2.47 3.04 12.84
N ILE A 153 3.36 3.06 11.84
CA ILE A 153 4.69 2.45 11.93
C ILE A 153 5.58 3.26 12.87
N LEU A 154 5.61 4.58 12.72
CA LEU A 154 6.46 5.47 13.52
C LEU A 154 6.15 5.37 15.02
N TYR A 155 4.89 5.48 15.39
CA TYR A 155 4.47 5.38 16.79
C TYR A 155 4.63 3.95 17.35
N GLY A 156 4.44 2.93 16.51
CA GLY A 156 4.67 1.55 16.88
C GLY A 156 6.14 1.18 17.00
N SER A 157 7.06 1.96 16.43
CA SER A 157 8.47 1.58 16.27
C SER A 157 9.19 1.35 17.60
N ASN A 158 8.84 2.10 18.63
CA ASN A 158 9.47 2.05 19.95
C ASN A 158 8.71 1.16 20.95
N VAL A 159 7.57 0.58 20.54
CA VAL A 159 6.79 -0.29 21.43
C VAL A 159 7.38 -1.69 21.42
N LYS A 160 7.61 -2.27 22.59
CA LYS A 160 8.17 -3.62 22.69
C LYS A 160 7.05 -4.66 22.84
N PHE A 161 6.82 -5.44 21.79
CA PHE A 161 5.90 -6.57 21.77
C PHE A 161 6.69 -7.90 21.78
N GLY A 162 7.22 -8.29 22.93
CA GLY A 162 8.01 -9.52 22.99
C GLY A 162 9.38 -9.42 22.30
N SER A 163 9.88 -10.53 21.72
CA SER A 163 11.21 -10.63 21.10
C SER A 163 11.18 -10.74 19.56
N GLY A 164 10.02 -11.02 18.96
CA GLY A 164 9.83 -11.19 17.52
C GLY A 164 9.41 -9.91 16.80
N TYR A 165 8.83 -10.10 15.61
CA TYR A 165 8.20 -9.03 14.85
C TYR A 165 6.88 -8.63 15.50
N GLY A 166 6.74 -7.33 15.81
CA GLY A 166 5.53 -6.75 16.39
C GLY A 166 4.59 -6.14 15.33
N PRO A 167 3.35 -5.79 15.75
CA PRO A 167 2.38 -5.12 14.90
C PRO A 167 2.68 -3.64 14.72
N VAL A 168 2.15 -3.04 13.66
CA VAL A 168 1.99 -1.58 13.56
C VAL A 168 1.00 -1.09 14.62
N TYR A 169 1.02 0.21 14.91
CA TYR A 169 0.16 0.81 15.93
C TYR A 169 -0.86 1.79 15.35
N PRO A 170 -1.99 1.32 14.81
CA PRO A 170 -2.99 2.16 14.14
C PRO A 170 -3.79 3.07 15.08
N PHE A 171 -3.64 2.90 16.39
CA PHE A 171 -4.34 3.69 17.42
C PHE A 171 -3.55 4.91 17.90
N TYR A 172 -2.54 5.34 17.16
CA TYR A 172 -1.63 6.41 17.56
C TYR A 172 -2.34 7.76 17.82
N GLU A 173 -3.42 8.07 17.10
CA GLU A 173 -4.18 9.31 17.32
C GLU A 173 -4.78 9.38 18.72
N ASN A 174 -5.16 8.24 19.29
CA ASN A 174 -5.65 8.18 20.67
C ASN A 174 -4.52 8.44 21.68
N LEU A 175 -3.29 8.02 21.37
CA LEU A 175 -2.11 8.30 22.21
C LEU A 175 -1.71 9.77 22.14
N SER A 176 -1.77 10.41 20.98
CA SER A 176 -1.39 11.81 20.82
C SER A 176 -2.24 12.76 21.66
N ASN A 177 -3.48 12.36 21.98
CA ASN A 177 -4.33 13.09 22.91
C ASN A 177 -3.86 12.97 24.39
N PHE A 178 -3.10 11.93 24.72
CA PHE A 178 -2.54 11.70 26.07
C PHE A 178 -1.10 12.20 26.21
N LEU A 179 -0.33 12.25 25.11
CA LEU A 179 1.10 12.57 25.09
C LEU A 179 1.38 13.92 24.41
N LYS A 180 0.58 14.93 24.68
CA LYS A 180 0.62 16.25 24.00
C LYS A 180 1.94 17.02 24.09
N GLU A 181 2.97 16.54 24.79
CA GLU A 181 4.13 17.37 25.07
C GLU A 181 5.46 17.00 24.40
N ASP A 182 5.64 15.78 23.80
CA ASP A 182 7.00 15.37 23.41
C ASP A 182 7.19 14.77 22.01
N ILE A 183 6.21 14.75 21.14
CA ILE A 183 6.42 14.19 19.81
C ILE A 183 6.40 15.29 18.75
N GLN A 184 7.57 15.79 18.41
CA GLN A 184 7.77 16.52 17.16
C GLN A 184 7.40 15.59 16.01
N TYR A 185 6.36 15.95 15.28
CA TYR A 185 5.99 15.32 14.00
C TYR A 185 7.15 15.50 13.02
N ALA A 186 8.10 14.60 13.11
CA ALA A 186 9.22 14.57 12.19
C ALA A 186 8.81 13.77 10.96
N ALA A 187 9.14 14.30 9.86
CA ALA A 187 9.19 13.77 8.53
C ALA A 187 7.89 13.91 7.73
N ALA A 188 7.87 14.99 7.09
CA ALA A 188 7.08 15.14 5.89
C ALA A 188 7.34 13.98 4.91
N ILE A 189 6.29 13.29 4.50
CA ILE A 189 6.31 12.45 3.33
C ILE A 189 6.56 13.39 2.14
N GLN A 190 7.66 13.17 1.42
CA GLN A 190 7.90 13.90 0.18
C GLN A 190 6.98 13.32 -0.90
N VAL A 191 6.14 14.19 -1.46
CA VAL A 191 5.20 13.82 -2.52
C VAL A 191 5.63 14.47 -3.82
N GLU A 192 5.82 13.67 -4.85
CA GLU A 192 6.10 14.12 -6.21
C GLU A 192 4.98 13.64 -7.14
N GLN A 193 4.47 14.50 -7.99
CA GLN A 193 3.41 14.21 -8.92
C GLN A 193 3.87 14.42 -10.36
N TYR A 194 3.56 13.45 -11.23
CA TYR A 194 3.91 13.49 -12.65
C TYR A 194 2.69 13.13 -13.51
N ILE A 195 2.66 13.73 -14.70
CA ILE A 195 1.71 13.39 -15.76
C ILE A 195 2.52 12.83 -16.93
N LEU A 196 2.09 11.69 -17.47
CA LEU A 196 2.70 11.06 -18.66
C LEU A 196 2.17 11.72 -19.93
#